data_30ed0873dda086af8dbd2d2ce5345a25
#
_entry.id   30ed0873dda086af8dbd2d2ce5345a25
#
_cell.length_a   1.000
_cell.length_b   1.000
_cell.length_c   1.000
_cell.angle_alpha   90.00
_cell.angle_beta   90.00
_cell.angle_gamma   90.00
#
_symmetry.space_group_name_H-M   'P 1'
#
loop_
_entity.id
_entity.type
_entity.pdbx_description
1 polymer ?
#
loop_
_entity_poly.entity_id
_entity_poly.type
_entity_poly.pdbx_seq_one_letter_code
_entity_poly.pdbx_strand_id
1 'polypeptide(L)'
;MANVYKNAFFDPTTTAAETVYTVPSNARAIVQNIQLTNESGSKVAKVSVTDSSATTDYQIAYADITGPTICNVAKGPVVLEENDVLKIESSVTSGISGIVSILEINRE
;
A
#
# COMPACT_ATOMS: atom_id res chain seq x y z
N MET A 1 -24.72 -5.26 3.67
CA MET A 1 -23.47 -4.48 3.57
C MET A 1 -22.67 -4.65 4.86
N ALA A 2 -21.40 -4.95 4.73
CA ALA A 2 -20.56 -5.17 5.90
C ALA A 2 -19.29 -4.35 5.81
N ASN A 3 -18.89 -3.78 6.93
CA ASN A 3 -17.63 -3.07 7.06
C ASN A 3 -16.65 -3.97 7.80
N VAL A 4 -15.47 -4.17 7.21
CA VAL A 4 -14.47 -5.05 7.77
C VAL A 4 -13.16 -4.29 7.86
N TYR A 5 -12.57 -4.24 9.06
CA TYR A 5 -11.24 -3.69 9.24
C TYR A 5 -10.23 -4.78 8.90
N LYS A 6 -9.31 -4.46 8.01
CA LYS A 6 -8.28 -5.40 7.55
C LYS A 6 -6.91 -4.77 7.61
N ASN A 7 -5.90 -5.62 7.59
CA ASN A 7 -4.55 -5.16 7.38
C ASN A 7 -3.90 -5.98 6.27
N ALA A 8 -2.86 -5.41 5.69
CA ALA A 8 -2.00 -6.10 4.74
C ALA A 8 -0.56 -5.75 5.10
N PHE A 9 0.35 -6.66 4.85
CA PHE A 9 1.74 -6.45 5.22
C PHE A 9 2.59 -6.34 3.98
N PHE A 10 3.62 -5.51 4.07
CA PHE A 10 4.61 -5.35 3.02
C PHE A 10 5.95 -5.86 3.54
N ASP A 11 6.48 -6.86 2.84
CA ASP A 11 7.79 -7.43 3.12
C ASP A 11 8.40 -7.76 1.76
N PRO A 12 9.25 -6.87 1.20
CA PRO A 12 9.64 -6.99 -0.18
C PRO A 12 10.52 -8.22 -0.44
N THR A 13 10.20 -8.93 -1.49
CA THR A 13 10.99 -10.05 -2.00
C THR A 13 11.67 -9.71 -3.32
N THR A 14 11.35 -8.55 -3.88
CA THR A 14 11.91 -8.06 -5.15
C THR A 14 11.97 -6.54 -5.09
N THR A 15 12.75 -5.94 -5.97
CA THR A 15 12.81 -4.49 -6.10
C THR A 15 11.77 -3.93 -7.06
N ALA A 16 10.94 -4.77 -7.64
CA ALA A 16 9.80 -4.33 -8.45
C ALA A 16 8.58 -4.09 -7.57
N ALA A 17 7.57 -3.42 -8.13
CA ALA A 17 6.33 -3.18 -7.41
C ALA A 17 5.63 -4.50 -7.09
N GLU A 18 5.22 -4.66 -5.84
CA GLU A 18 4.54 -5.87 -5.37
C GLU A 18 3.11 -5.54 -4.98
N THR A 19 2.19 -6.44 -5.32
CA THR A 19 0.79 -6.30 -4.92
C THR A 19 0.66 -6.55 -3.43
N VAL A 20 0.14 -5.55 -2.72
CA VAL A 20 -0.09 -5.64 -1.27
C VAL A 20 -1.55 -5.95 -0.98
N TYR A 21 -2.46 -5.37 -1.75
CA TYR A 21 -3.88 -5.54 -1.52
C TYR A 21 -4.65 -5.34 -2.81
N THR A 22 -5.62 -6.21 -3.05
CA THR A 22 -6.55 -6.10 -4.17
C THR A 22 -7.95 -5.98 -3.62
N VAL A 23 -8.69 -4.95 -4.02
CA VAL A 23 -10.06 -4.76 -3.58
C VAL A 23 -10.94 -5.84 -4.22
N PRO A 24 -11.68 -6.61 -3.44
CA PRO A 24 -12.57 -7.64 -4.00
C PRO A 24 -13.69 -7.04 -4.85
N SER A 25 -14.25 -7.87 -5.72
CA SER A 25 -15.50 -7.52 -6.38
C SER A 25 -16.59 -7.29 -5.33
N ASN A 26 -17.49 -6.36 -5.59
CA ASN A 26 -18.56 -5.99 -4.66
C ASN A 26 -18.05 -5.29 -3.39
N ALA A 27 -16.85 -4.74 -3.43
CA ALA A 27 -16.30 -4.03 -2.28
C ALA A 27 -15.68 -2.73 -2.71
N ARG A 28 -15.53 -1.85 -1.75
CA ARG A 28 -14.69 -0.66 -1.84
C ARG A 28 -13.82 -0.65 -0.62
N ALA A 29 -12.71 0.02 -0.69
CA ALA A 29 -11.79 0.06 0.43
C ALA A 29 -11.30 1.47 0.68
N ILE A 30 -11.06 1.77 1.94
CA ILE A 30 -10.44 3.01 2.36
C ILE A 30 -9.12 2.62 3.01
N VAL A 31 -8.02 3.01 2.40
CA VAL A 31 -6.69 2.82 2.99
C VAL A 31 -6.50 3.95 3.98
N GLN A 32 -6.47 3.61 5.26
CA GLN A 32 -6.41 4.60 6.33
C GLN A 32 -4.98 4.97 6.69
N ASN A 33 -4.06 4.03 6.52
CA ASN A 33 -2.67 4.26 6.93
C ASN A 33 -1.75 3.30 6.18
N ILE A 34 -0.58 3.81 5.78
CA ILE A 34 0.49 2.98 5.22
C ILE A 34 1.75 3.34 6.00
N GLN A 35 2.15 2.45 6.90
CA GLN A 35 3.28 2.69 7.77
C GLN A 35 4.43 1.78 7.37
N LEU A 36 5.56 2.37 7.04
CA LEU A 36 6.77 1.65 6.66
C LEU A 36 7.86 1.86 7.71
N THR A 37 8.60 0.81 7.99
CA THR A 37 9.72 0.83 8.92
C THR A 37 11.00 0.55 8.15
N ASN A 38 11.98 1.42 8.31
CA ASN A 38 13.32 1.24 7.75
C ASN A 38 14.31 1.08 8.89
N GLU A 39 15.04 -0.04 8.89
CA GLU A 39 15.96 -0.34 9.98
C GLU A 39 17.27 0.42 9.89
N SER A 40 17.77 0.68 8.68
CA SER A 40 19.06 1.34 8.51
C SER A 40 19.25 1.83 7.08
N GLY A 41 20.10 2.84 6.94
CA GLY A 41 20.48 3.38 5.64
C GLY A 41 19.37 4.14 4.94
N SER A 42 19.64 4.59 3.73
CA SER A 42 18.67 5.30 2.91
C SER A 42 17.97 4.33 1.97
N LYS A 43 16.64 4.36 1.94
CA LYS A 43 15.84 3.51 1.08
C LYS A 43 14.72 4.33 0.47
N VAL A 44 14.31 3.94 -0.73
CA VAL A 44 13.19 4.59 -1.42
C VAL A 44 12.03 3.61 -1.47
N ALA A 45 10.85 4.10 -1.08
CA ALA A 45 9.61 3.35 -1.21
C ALA A 45 8.64 4.13 -2.06
N LYS A 46 7.95 3.44 -2.95
CA LYS A 46 6.94 4.02 -3.83
C LYS A 46 5.65 3.27 -3.65
N VAL A 47 4.55 3.99 -3.60
CA VAL A 47 3.23 3.39 -3.53
C VAL A 47 2.46 3.76 -4.77
N SER A 48 1.85 2.77 -5.41
CA SER A 48 1.05 3.00 -6.59
C SER A 48 -0.28 2.25 -6.49
N VAL A 49 -1.24 2.72 -7.25
CA VAL A 49 -2.56 2.08 -7.37
C VAL A 49 -2.80 1.78 -8.84
N THR A 50 -3.14 0.53 -9.13
CA THR A 50 -3.61 0.16 -10.45
C THR A 50 -5.10 0.42 -10.51
N ASP A 51 -5.51 1.38 -11.34
CA ASP A 51 -6.92 1.64 -11.57
C ASP A 51 -7.45 0.57 -12.52
N SER A 52 -8.33 -0.29 -12.01
CA SER A 52 -8.83 -1.41 -12.79
C SER A 52 -9.64 -0.99 -14.00
N SER A 53 -10.34 0.14 -13.91
CA SER A 53 -11.15 0.63 -15.04
C SER A 53 -10.31 1.21 -16.17
N ALA A 54 -9.13 1.75 -15.85
CA ALA A 54 -8.23 2.32 -16.84
C ALA A 54 -7.04 1.40 -17.16
N THR A 55 -6.87 0.34 -16.39
CA THR A 55 -5.72 -0.58 -16.48
C THR A 55 -4.37 0.15 -16.45
N THR A 56 -4.30 1.19 -15.62
CA THR A 56 -3.14 2.07 -15.54
C THR A 56 -2.69 2.18 -14.09
N ASP A 57 -1.38 2.16 -13.89
CA ASP A 57 -0.79 2.36 -12.56
C ASP A 57 -0.54 3.84 -12.33
N TYR A 58 -0.97 4.32 -11.18
CA TYR A 58 -0.70 5.70 -10.76
C TYR A 58 0.13 5.68 -9.49
N GLN A 59 1.24 6.38 -9.49
CA GLN A 59 2.06 6.51 -8.29
C GLN A 59 1.43 7.56 -7.38
N ILE A 60 1.13 7.17 -6.15
CA ILE A 60 0.47 8.06 -5.18
C ILE A 60 1.39 8.50 -4.06
N ALA A 61 2.54 7.84 -3.88
CA ALA A 61 3.50 8.24 -2.86
C ALA A 61 4.92 7.87 -3.28
N TYR A 62 5.85 8.73 -2.90
CA TYR A 62 7.28 8.50 -3.09
C TYR A 62 7.94 8.93 -1.77
N ALA A 63 8.62 8.03 -1.13
CA ALA A 63 9.26 8.30 0.15
C ALA A 63 10.74 7.95 0.09
N ASP A 64 11.57 8.90 0.47
CA ASP A 64 13.00 8.69 0.67
C ASP A 64 13.19 8.58 2.18
N ILE A 65 13.44 7.37 2.65
CA ILE A 65 13.42 7.05 4.08
C ILE A 65 14.83 6.77 4.54
N THR A 66 15.32 7.58 5.46
CA THR A 66 16.62 7.37 6.08
C THR A 66 16.40 6.79 7.47
N GLY A 67 16.87 5.56 7.67
CA GLY A 67 16.66 4.82 8.91
C GLY A 67 17.75 5.04 9.94
N PRO A 68 17.48 4.54 11.18
CA PRO A 68 16.27 3.80 11.56
C PRO A 68 15.10 4.75 11.78
N THR A 69 13.95 4.45 11.19
CA THR A 69 12.78 5.30 11.34
C THR A 69 11.50 4.61 10.89
N ILE A 70 10.38 5.21 11.28
CA ILE A 70 9.05 4.84 10.82
C ILE A 70 8.54 5.98 9.95
N CYS A 71 7.95 5.65 8.81
CA CYS A 71 7.40 6.63 7.90
C CYS A 71 5.96 6.26 7.54
N ASN A 72 5.03 7.19 7.73
CA ASN A 72 3.68 7.04 7.23
C ASN A 72 3.61 7.71 5.87
N VAL A 73 3.49 6.91 4.82
CA VAL A 73 3.53 7.42 3.44
C VAL A 73 2.15 7.82 2.94
N ALA A 74 1.10 7.48 3.67
CA ALA A 74 -0.25 7.92 3.31
C ALA A 74 -0.52 9.29 3.93
N LYS A 75 -0.78 10.27 3.10
CA LYS A 75 -1.02 11.64 3.58
C LYS A 75 -2.47 11.87 3.97
N GLY A 76 -3.28 10.85 3.92
CA GLY A 76 -4.68 10.87 4.26
C GLY A 76 -5.33 9.61 3.75
N PRO A 77 -6.63 9.44 3.96
CA PRO A 77 -7.31 8.26 3.46
C PRO A 77 -7.26 8.19 1.94
N VAL A 78 -7.08 6.99 1.42
CA VAL A 78 -7.08 6.72 -0.01
C VAL A 78 -8.22 5.77 -0.32
N VAL A 79 -9.12 6.17 -1.19
CA VAL A 79 -10.27 5.36 -1.57
C VAL A 79 -9.91 4.51 -2.78
N LEU A 80 -10.15 3.21 -2.66
CA LEU A 80 -9.95 2.26 -3.75
C LEU A 80 -11.31 1.69 -4.15
N GLU A 81 -11.54 1.59 -5.45
CA GLU A 81 -12.76 1.01 -5.99
C GLU A 81 -12.58 -0.48 -6.25
N GLU A 82 -13.66 -1.14 -6.68
CA GLU A 82 -13.63 -2.58 -6.97
C GLU A 82 -12.48 -2.94 -7.91
N ASN A 83 -11.75 -3.99 -7.56
CA ASN A 83 -10.67 -4.55 -8.35
C ASN A 83 -9.42 -3.67 -8.47
N ASP A 84 -9.40 -2.49 -7.83
CA ASP A 84 -8.18 -1.69 -7.77
C ASP A 84 -7.11 -2.44 -6.97
N VAL A 85 -5.85 -2.22 -7.32
CA VAL A 85 -4.73 -2.91 -6.69
C VAL A 85 -3.79 -1.91 -6.06
N LEU A 86 -3.46 -2.12 -4.79
CA LEU A 86 -2.46 -1.32 -4.09
C LEU A 86 -1.11 -2.04 -4.19
N LYS A 87 -0.11 -1.33 -4.68
CA LYS A 87 1.25 -1.86 -4.84
C LYS A 87 2.25 -1.00 -4.11
N ILE A 88 3.26 -1.65 -3.55
CA ILE A 88 4.38 -0.96 -2.91
C ILE A 88 5.68 -1.49 -3.51
N GLU A 89 6.60 -0.58 -3.78
CA GLU A 89 7.91 -0.90 -4.33
C GLU A 89 8.98 -0.38 -3.39
N SER A 90 10.00 -1.19 -3.16
CA SER A 90 11.16 -0.78 -2.37
C SER A 90 12.42 -0.88 -3.21
N SER A 91 13.37 0.01 -2.96
CA SER A 91 14.66 -0.01 -3.64
C SER A 91 15.54 -1.18 -3.21
N VAL A 92 15.21 -1.84 -2.09
CA VAL A 92 15.96 -2.99 -1.58
C VAL A 92 14.97 -4.03 -1.04
N THR A 93 15.45 -5.26 -0.83
CA THR A 93 14.61 -6.36 -0.38
C THR A 93 14.77 -6.69 1.10
N SER A 94 15.58 -5.95 1.84
CA SER A 94 15.80 -6.22 3.26
C SER A 94 15.85 -4.94 4.06
N GLY A 95 15.52 -5.05 5.34
CA GLY A 95 15.57 -3.92 6.26
C GLY A 95 14.43 -2.94 6.14
N ILE A 96 13.42 -3.26 5.33
CA ILE A 96 12.22 -2.44 5.20
C ILE A 96 10.99 -3.34 5.18
N SER A 97 9.97 -2.95 5.92
CA SER A 97 8.69 -3.67 5.96
C SER A 97 7.60 -2.70 6.36
N GLY A 98 6.37 -3.12 6.29
CA GLY A 98 5.28 -2.22 6.63
C GLY A 98 3.94 -2.88 6.81
N ILE A 99 2.99 -2.07 7.22
CA ILE A 99 1.60 -2.48 7.41
C ILE A 99 0.68 -1.46 6.78
N VAL A 100 -0.35 -1.95 6.13
CA VAL A 100 -1.41 -1.13 5.54
C VAL A 100 -2.69 -1.40 6.32
N SER A 101 -3.31 -0.35 6.83
CA SER A 101 -4.57 -0.45 7.56
C SER A 101 -5.71 -0.07 6.64
N ILE A 102 -6.70 -0.94 6.53
CA ILE A 102 -7.73 -0.83 5.49
C ILE A 102 -9.11 -1.03 6.14
N LEU A 103 -10.07 -0.21 5.72
CA LEU A 103 -11.47 -0.45 5.97
C LEU A 103 -12.11 -0.90 4.66
N GLU A 104 -12.58 -2.14 4.64
CA GLU A 104 -13.23 -2.70 3.46
C GLU A 104 -14.74 -2.68 3.66
N ILE A 105 -15.44 -2.09 2.71
CA ILE A 105 -16.90 -1.97 2.73
C ILE A 105 -17.44 -2.92 1.69
N ASN A 106 -18.04 -4.01 2.14
CA ASN A 106 -18.56 -5.05 1.26
C ASN A 106 -20.02 -4.77 0.95
N ARG A 107 -20.34 -4.83 -0.31
CA ARG A 107 -21.69 -4.68 -0.82
C ARG A 107 -22.24 -6.07 -1.10
N GLU A 108 -23.41 -6.33 -0.63
CA GLU A 108 -24.05 -7.61 -0.87
C GLU A 108 -25.01 -7.55 -2.04
#